data_418be334aaab7f0e2822bf3d527065fb
#
_entry.id   418be334aaab7f0e2822bf3d527065fb
#
_cell.length_a   1.000
_cell.length_b   1.000
_cell.length_c   1.000
_cell.angle_alpha   90.00
_cell.angle_beta   90.00
_cell.angle_gamma   90.00
#
_symmetry.space_group_name_H-M   'P 1'
#
loop_
_entity.id
_entity.type
_entity.pdbx_description
1 polymer ?
#
loop_
_entity_poly.entity_id
_entity_poly.type
_entity_poly.pdbx_seq_one_letter_code
_entity_poly.pdbx_strand_id
1 'polypeptide(L)'
;MINTFDILETIHMIQDECLDIRTTTMGISLLDCADSDIDKACSKVYDKICRKAEHLVSTGEDIEKKYGIPIINKRVSVTPIAIMAGISGGDPVKYALTLEKAAQTIGVNFIGGYSALVQKGFSAGDLELINSIPQALAQTEHLCSSVNIGSTKAGINMDAVKLMGQKVKEAAELTKDNDCIGAGKLVVFCNAPEDNPFMAGAFHGLSEPDCVINVGVSGPGVVRAAISKYPDYSINEIAELIKKTAFKVTRMGQLVGTEASKRLGVPFGIVDLSLAPTPAVGDSVAHILEEIGIEQCGGPGTTACLAMLNDAVKKGGVMASSSVGGLSGAFIPVSEDAGMIAAARSGALCIEKLEAMTAVCSVGLDMIVIPGDTTAEAISGIIADEAAIGMVNCKTTAVRVIPAIGKNIGDELEFGGLLGSGPVMKVNTKSPAKFINRGGKIPAPLHSLKN
;
A
#
# COMPACT_ATOMS: atom_id res chain seq x y z
N MET A 1 0.11 -30.82 -20.99
CA MET A 1 1.28 -31.56 -20.48
C MET A 1 2.20 -30.52 -19.85
N ILE A 2 2.52 -30.65 -18.57
CA ILE A 2 3.49 -29.76 -17.91
C ILE A 2 4.87 -30.18 -18.48
N ASN A 3 5.55 -29.23 -19.10
CA ASN A 3 6.88 -29.47 -19.66
C ASN A 3 7.92 -29.36 -18.53
N THR A 4 8.95 -30.22 -18.55
CA THR A 4 10.07 -30.13 -17.58
C THR A 4 10.71 -28.74 -17.55
N PHE A 5 10.74 -28.05 -18.68
CA PHE A 5 11.24 -26.68 -18.79
C PHE A 5 10.41 -25.70 -17.95
N ASP A 6 9.07 -25.80 -18.01
CA ASP A 6 8.17 -24.91 -17.23
C ASP A 6 8.31 -25.12 -15.72
N ILE A 7 8.61 -26.35 -15.28
CA ILE A 7 8.88 -26.67 -13.87
C ILE A 7 10.20 -26.05 -13.43
N LEU A 8 11.26 -26.21 -14.21
CA LEU A 8 12.57 -25.65 -13.93
C LEU A 8 12.53 -24.11 -13.92
N GLU A 9 11.82 -23.50 -14.87
CA GLU A 9 11.61 -22.06 -14.90
C GLU A 9 10.93 -21.56 -13.61
N THR A 10 9.87 -22.24 -13.15
CA THR A 10 9.17 -21.87 -11.91
C THR A 10 10.08 -21.97 -10.69
N ILE A 11 10.90 -23.04 -10.59
CA ILE A 11 11.87 -23.19 -9.50
C ILE A 11 12.88 -22.05 -9.52
N HIS A 12 13.39 -21.70 -10.70
CA HIS A 12 14.35 -20.63 -10.89
C HIS A 12 13.76 -19.27 -10.51
N MET A 13 12.52 -18.98 -10.90
CA MET A 13 11.82 -17.77 -10.49
C MET A 13 11.72 -17.61 -8.96
N ILE A 14 11.52 -18.72 -8.24
CA ILE A 14 11.40 -18.71 -6.77
C ILE A 14 12.77 -18.60 -6.11
N GLN A 15 13.74 -19.42 -6.53
CA GLN A 15 15.04 -19.53 -5.83
C GLN A 15 16.01 -18.41 -6.17
N ASP A 16 16.01 -17.95 -7.43
CA ASP A 16 17.05 -17.04 -7.93
C ASP A 16 16.51 -15.66 -8.32
N GLU A 17 15.21 -15.53 -8.62
CA GLU A 17 14.59 -14.31 -9.16
C GLU A 17 13.61 -13.62 -8.19
N CYS A 18 13.61 -14.00 -6.90
CA CYS A 18 12.81 -13.37 -5.83
C CYS A 18 11.29 -13.35 -6.04
N LEU A 19 10.72 -14.41 -6.65
CA LEU A 19 9.27 -14.56 -6.70
C LEU A 19 8.73 -14.88 -5.31
N ASP A 20 7.82 -14.05 -4.81
CA ASP A 20 7.14 -14.30 -3.55
C ASP A 20 5.62 -14.04 -3.60
N ILE A 21 4.91 -14.64 -2.67
CA ILE A 21 3.58 -14.21 -2.27
C ILE A 21 3.78 -13.19 -1.15
N ARG A 22 3.70 -11.92 -1.51
CA ARG A 22 3.95 -10.84 -0.56
C ARG A 22 2.98 -10.88 0.61
N THR A 23 1.74 -11.24 0.37
CA THR A 23 0.75 -11.36 1.43
C THR A 23 -0.39 -12.29 1.08
N THR A 24 -0.88 -13.01 2.11
CA THR A 24 -2.23 -13.60 2.13
C THR A 24 -3.03 -12.80 3.16
N THR A 25 -4.04 -12.08 2.71
CA THR A 25 -4.82 -11.17 3.55
C THR A 25 -6.27 -11.64 3.67
N MET A 26 -6.72 -11.83 4.90
CA MET A 26 -8.13 -12.12 5.17
C MET A 26 -8.89 -10.82 5.42
N GLY A 27 -9.84 -10.51 4.53
CA GLY A 27 -10.83 -9.44 4.73
C GLY A 27 -11.97 -9.94 5.62
N ILE A 28 -12.36 -9.17 6.64
CA ILE A 28 -13.42 -9.53 7.59
C ILE A 28 -14.34 -8.34 7.80
N SER A 29 -15.62 -8.51 7.47
CA SER A 29 -16.65 -7.53 7.83
C SER A 29 -16.90 -7.55 9.35
N LEU A 30 -16.99 -6.36 9.94
CA LEU A 30 -17.28 -6.19 11.37
C LEU A 30 -18.67 -5.59 11.64
N LEU A 31 -19.49 -5.41 10.59
CA LEU A 31 -20.79 -4.73 10.74
C LEU A 31 -21.73 -5.39 11.73
N ASP A 32 -21.71 -6.71 11.82
CA ASP A 32 -22.49 -7.49 12.80
C ASP A 32 -21.94 -7.42 14.25
N CYS A 33 -20.74 -6.86 14.42
CA CYS A 33 -20.15 -6.60 15.74
C CYS A 33 -20.57 -5.25 16.32
N ALA A 34 -21.30 -4.43 15.57
CA ALA A 34 -21.72 -3.10 16.02
C ALA A 34 -22.58 -3.20 17.30
N ASP A 35 -22.32 -2.31 18.24
CA ASP A 35 -23.04 -2.18 19.51
C ASP A 35 -22.94 -0.71 19.97
N SER A 36 -23.94 -0.22 20.67
CA SER A 36 -23.92 1.11 21.28
C SER A 36 -22.97 1.21 22.48
N ASP A 37 -22.56 0.07 23.01
CA ASP A 37 -21.58 -0.06 24.08
C ASP A 37 -20.23 -0.47 23.43
N ILE A 38 -19.23 0.40 23.51
CA ILE A 38 -17.93 0.18 22.89
C ILE A 38 -17.21 -1.08 23.44
N ASP A 39 -17.36 -1.40 24.71
CA ASP A 39 -16.69 -2.56 25.32
C ASP A 39 -17.31 -3.87 24.81
N LYS A 40 -18.64 -3.88 24.58
CA LYS A 40 -19.31 -5.02 23.93
C LYS A 40 -18.94 -5.12 22.45
N ALA A 41 -18.89 -3.99 21.74
CA ALA A 41 -18.44 -3.96 20.34
C ALA A 41 -17.01 -4.50 20.21
N CYS A 42 -16.08 -4.03 21.03
CA CYS A 42 -14.70 -4.52 21.08
C CYS A 42 -14.60 -6.02 21.37
N SER A 43 -15.40 -6.54 22.31
CA SER A 43 -15.43 -7.99 22.60
C SER A 43 -15.89 -8.79 21.38
N LYS A 44 -16.98 -8.38 20.71
CA LYS A 44 -17.48 -9.03 19.48
C LYS A 44 -16.47 -8.98 18.35
N VAL A 45 -15.79 -7.84 18.16
CA VAL A 45 -14.73 -7.64 17.16
C VAL A 45 -13.58 -8.61 17.40
N TYR A 46 -13.06 -8.67 18.63
CA TYR A 46 -11.99 -9.59 19.00
C TYR A 46 -12.39 -11.05 18.72
N ASP A 47 -13.56 -11.47 19.22
CA ASP A 47 -14.03 -12.85 19.07
C ASP A 47 -14.24 -13.23 17.59
N LYS A 48 -14.79 -12.32 16.78
CA LYS A 48 -15.00 -12.57 15.34
C LYS A 48 -13.68 -12.71 14.60
N ILE A 49 -12.72 -11.81 14.81
CA ILE A 49 -11.40 -11.86 14.16
C ILE A 49 -10.66 -13.14 14.54
N CYS A 50 -10.56 -13.43 15.85
CA CYS A 50 -9.87 -14.62 16.34
C CYS A 50 -10.49 -15.92 15.78
N ARG A 51 -11.81 -16.02 15.73
CA ARG A 51 -12.50 -17.19 15.18
C ARG A 51 -12.33 -17.34 13.67
N LYS A 52 -12.42 -16.22 12.91
CA LYS A 52 -12.34 -16.28 11.43
C LYS A 52 -10.92 -16.52 10.94
N ALA A 53 -9.93 -15.92 11.58
CA ALA A 53 -8.54 -15.98 11.17
C ALA A 53 -7.68 -16.97 11.98
N GLU A 54 -8.30 -17.83 12.82
CA GLU A 54 -7.61 -18.81 13.68
C GLU A 54 -6.55 -19.63 12.92
N HIS A 55 -6.88 -20.06 11.70
CA HIS A 55 -6.01 -20.93 10.91
C HIS A 55 -5.29 -20.21 9.76
N LEU A 56 -5.35 -18.86 9.69
CA LEU A 56 -4.76 -18.12 8.58
C LEU A 56 -3.25 -18.31 8.47
N VAL A 57 -2.54 -18.19 9.59
CA VAL A 57 -1.08 -18.28 9.64
C VAL A 57 -0.63 -19.70 9.31
N SER A 58 -1.17 -20.70 10.02
CA SER A 58 -0.81 -22.11 9.79
C SER A 58 -1.15 -22.58 8.36
N THR A 59 -2.28 -22.13 7.82
CA THR A 59 -2.62 -22.42 6.41
C THR A 59 -1.61 -21.82 5.44
N GLY A 60 -1.16 -20.58 5.68
CA GLY A 60 -0.12 -19.94 4.86
C GLY A 60 1.19 -20.73 4.90
N GLU A 61 1.67 -21.12 6.09
CA GLU A 61 2.88 -21.93 6.27
C GLU A 61 2.79 -23.31 5.60
N ASP A 62 1.63 -23.95 5.68
CA ASP A 62 1.41 -25.24 5.02
C ASP A 62 1.38 -25.15 3.50
N ILE A 63 0.84 -24.05 2.95
CA ILE A 63 0.84 -23.77 1.51
C ILE A 63 2.26 -23.50 1.03
N GLU A 64 3.03 -22.71 1.80
CA GLU A 64 4.44 -22.46 1.54
C GLU A 64 5.25 -23.75 1.50
N LYS A 65 5.10 -24.64 2.49
CA LYS A 65 5.74 -25.96 2.51
C LYS A 65 5.31 -26.84 1.32
N LYS A 66 4.01 -26.78 0.94
CA LYS A 66 3.46 -27.60 -0.14
C LYS A 66 3.99 -27.24 -1.52
N TYR A 67 4.09 -25.92 -1.79
CA TYR A 67 4.44 -25.41 -3.12
C TYR A 67 5.87 -24.90 -3.23
N GLY A 68 6.57 -24.71 -2.10
CA GLY A 68 7.89 -24.12 -2.07
C GLY A 68 7.92 -22.62 -2.39
N ILE A 69 6.76 -21.95 -2.39
CA ILE A 69 6.63 -20.53 -2.69
C ILE A 69 6.55 -19.76 -1.37
N PRO A 70 7.48 -18.83 -1.07
CA PRO A 70 7.44 -18.05 0.16
C PRO A 70 6.16 -17.21 0.27
N ILE A 71 5.50 -17.24 1.44
CA ILE A 71 4.38 -16.37 1.79
C ILE A 71 4.85 -15.45 2.91
N ILE A 72 5.31 -14.27 2.54
CA ILE A 72 6.05 -13.38 3.44
C ILE A 72 5.18 -12.85 4.58
N ASN A 73 3.97 -12.38 4.27
CA ASN A 73 3.06 -11.84 5.28
C ASN A 73 1.71 -12.58 5.29
N LYS A 74 1.16 -12.73 6.48
CA LYS A 74 -0.23 -13.10 6.73
C LYS A 74 -0.87 -11.90 7.41
N ARG A 75 -1.96 -11.38 6.84
CA ARG A 75 -2.58 -10.10 7.27
C ARG A 75 -4.08 -10.25 7.45
N VAL A 76 -4.64 -9.33 8.22
CA VAL A 76 -6.09 -9.14 8.32
C VAL A 76 -6.42 -7.70 7.93
N SER A 77 -7.50 -7.52 7.18
CA SER A 77 -8.11 -6.21 6.95
C SER A 77 -9.57 -6.26 7.40
N VAL A 78 -10.03 -5.20 8.07
CA VAL A 78 -11.40 -5.15 8.61
C VAL A 78 -12.17 -3.95 8.08
N THR A 79 -13.48 -3.98 8.26
CA THR A 79 -14.36 -2.83 8.00
C THR A 79 -13.77 -1.55 8.60
N PRO A 80 -13.84 -0.39 7.92
CA PRO A 80 -13.37 0.88 8.46
C PRO A 80 -13.96 1.17 9.85
N ILE A 81 -13.10 1.21 10.86
CA ILE A 81 -13.49 1.34 12.28
C ILE A 81 -14.24 2.64 12.57
N ALA A 82 -14.06 3.69 11.76
CA ALA A 82 -14.83 4.93 11.91
C ALA A 82 -16.34 4.70 11.89
N ILE A 83 -16.83 3.70 11.14
CA ILE A 83 -18.24 3.31 11.08
C ILE A 83 -18.68 2.75 12.44
N MET A 84 -17.86 1.87 13.01
CA MET A 84 -18.12 1.25 14.32
C MET A 84 -18.06 2.31 15.45
N ALA A 85 -17.05 3.18 15.41
CA ALA A 85 -16.89 4.27 16.36
C ALA A 85 -18.08 5.25 16.33
N GLY A 86 -18.62 5.53 15.14
CA GLY A 86 -19.81 6.35 14.99
C GLY A 86 -21.10 5.75 15.58
N ILE A 87 -21.14 4.43 15.78
CA ILE A 87 -22.28 3.72 16.39
C ILE A 87 -22.09 3.61 17.90
N SER A 88 -20.90 3.21 18.36
CA SER A 88 -20.67 2.95 19.77
C SER A 88 -20.38 4.21 20.61
N GLY A 89 -19.87 5.27 19.96
CA GLY A 89 -19.26 6.39 20.69
C GLY A 89 -18.05 5.95 21.52
N GLY A 90 -17.60 6.81 22.43
CA GLY A 90 -16.47 6.52 23.32
C GLY A 90 -15.10 6.69 22.64
N ASP A 91 -14.03 6.25 23.33
CA ASP A 91 -12.67 6.41 22.85
C ASP A 91 -12.31 5.36 21.75
N PRO A 92 -12.08 5.75 20.48
CA PRO A 92 -11.73 4.82 19.41
C PRO A 92 -10.42 4.06 19.63
N VAL A 93 -9.51 4.53 20.49
CA VAL A 93 -8.27 3.82 20.83
C VAL A 93 -8.56 2.43 21.41
N LYS A 94 -9.72 2.22 22.04
CA LYS A 94 -10.14 0.88 22.48
C LYS A 94 -10.24 -0.11 21.31
N TYR A 95 -10.76 0.31 20.15
CA TYR A 95 -10.75 -0.52 18.94
C TYR A 95 -9.33 -0.80 18.45
N ALA A 96 -8.44 0.20 18.47
CA ALA A 96 -7.05 0.00 18.09
C ALA A 96 -6.35 -1.07 18.92
N LEU A 97 -6.50 -0.98 20.25
CA LEU A 97 -5.95 -1.97 21.20
C LEU A 97 -6.61 -3.35 21.03
N THR A 98 -7.89 -3.40 20.69
CA THR A 98 -8.60 -4.65 20.41
C THR A 98 -8.08 -5.32 19.15
N LEU A 99 -7.87 -4.56 18.07
CA LEU A 99 -7.29 -5.06 16.82
C LEU A 99 -5.85 -5.53 17.02
N GLU A 100 -5.05 -4.78 17.76
CA GLU A 100 -3.68 -5.17 18.15
C GLU A 100 -3.66 -6.50 18.91
N LYS A 101 -4.49 -6.63 19.93
CA LYS A 101 -4.62 -7.87 20.71
C LYS A 101 -5.06 -9.04 19.83
N ALA A 102 -5.99 -8.83 18.91
CA ALA A 102 -6.42 -9.88 17.98
C ALA A 102 -5.28 -10.29 17.06
N ALA A 103 -4.53 -9.32 16.47
CA ALA A 103 -3.37 -9.60 15.62
C ALA A 103 -2.31 -10.44 16.33
N GLN A 104 -1.98 -10.08 17.57
CA GLN A 104 -1.05 -10.85 18.42
C GLN A 104 -1.56 -12.26 18.70
N THR A 105 -2.85 -12.42 19.00
CA THR A 105 -3.44 -13.72 19.31
C THR A 105 -3.40 -14.68 18.13
N ILE A 106 -3.69 -14.21 16.92
CA ILE A 106 -3.70 -15.04 15.71
C ILE A 106 -2.34 -15.08 15.00
N GLY A 107 -1.36 -14.29 15.44
CA GLY A 107 0.02 -14.29 14.94
C GLY A 107 0.20 -13.67 13.57
N VAL A 108 -0.66 -12.74 13.14
CA VAL A 108 -0.53 -12.05 11.84
C VAL A 108 0.49 -10.93 11.92
N ASN A 109 1.10 -10.61 10.78
CA ASN A 109 2.12 -9.58 10.69
C ASN A 109 1.54 -8.16 10.77
N PHE A 110 0.36 -7.95 10.18
CA PHE A 110 -0.32 -6.65 10.18
C PHE A 110 -1.84 -6.81 10.23
N ILE A 111 -2.50 -5.81 10.82
CA ILE A 111 -3.94 -5.66 10.80
C ILE A 111 -4.31 -4.24 10.36
N GLY A 112 -5.11 -4.13 9.29
CA GLY A 112 -5.61 -2.87 8.75
C GLY A 112 -7.10 -2.68 9.01
N GLY A 113 -7.59 -1.46 8.76
CA GLY A 113 -9.00 -1.11 8.93
C GLY A 113 -9.25 -0.09 10.04
N TYR A 114 -8.22 0.36 10.77
CA TYR A 114 -8.34 1.55 11.62
C TYR A 114 -8.40 2.80 10.72
N SER A 115 -9.51 2.92 10.00
CA SER A 115 -9.64 3.75 8.80
C SER A 115 -10.93 4.57 8.79
N ALA A 116 -10.90 5.69 8.04
CA ALA A 116 -12.06 6.54 7.78
C ALA A 116 -12.18 6.88 6.29
N LEU A 117 -13.42 6.99 5.79
CA LEU A 117 -13.73 7.29 4.38
C LEU A 117 -14.43 8.65 4.29
N VAL A 118 -13.66 9.73 4.18
CA VAL A 118 -14.12 11.11 4.37
C VAL A 118 -14.17 11.96 3.09
N GLN A 119 -14.11 11.32 1.93
CA GLN A 119 -14.18 12.00 0.62
C GLN A 119 -15.48 12.79 0.41
N LYS A 120 -16.54 12.47 1.15
CA LYS A 120 -17.84 13.19 1.08
C LYS A 120 -18.05 14.18 2.22
N GLY A 121 -17.21 14.16 3.24
CA GLY A 121 -17.33 14.92 4.48
C GLY A 121 -17.10 14.03 5.68
N PHE A 122 -17.20 14.57 6.88
CA PHE A 122 -17.01 13.85 8.13
C PHE A 122 -18.32 13.49 8.80
N SER A 123 -18.41 12.30 9.35
CA SER A 123 -19.29 11.97 10.46
C SER A 123 -18.60 12.26 11.80
N ALA A 124 -19.34 12.19 12.91
CA ALA A 124 -18.72 12.32 14.24
C ALA A 124 -17.68 11.21 14.48
N GLY A 125 -18.00 9.96 14.14
CA GLY A 125 -17.09 8.84 14.30
C GLY A 125 -15.82 8.96 13.43
N ASP A 126 -15.91 9.56 12.24
CA ASP A 126 -14.74 9.83 11.41
C ASP A 126 -13.77 10.79 12.11
N LEU A 127 -14.28 11.90 12.67
CA LEU A 127 -13.45 12.90 13.33
C LEU A 127 -12.81 12.33 14.61
N GLU A 128 -13.57 11.60 15.41
CA GLU A 128 -13.06 10.97 16.62
C GLU A 128 -11.96 9.96 16.29
N LEU A 129 -12.18 9.09 15.30
CA LEU A 129 -11.17 8.12 14.86
C LEU A 129 -9.93 8.82 14.32
N ILE A 130 -10.06 9.77 13.38
CA ILE A 130 -8.89 10.46 12.78
C ILE A 130 -8.07 11.16 13.85
N ASN A 131 -8.72 11.78 14.83
CA ASN A 131 -8.02 12.44 15.91
C ASN A 131 -7.25 11.46 16.81
N SER A 132 -7.71 10.24 16.95
CA SER A 132 -7.07 9.20 17.76
C SER A 132 -5.94 8.44 17.04
N ILE A 133 -5.80 8.58 15.70
CA ILE A 133 -4.81 7.82 14.90
C ILE A 133 -3.39 7.94 15.46
N PRO A 134 -2.83 9.15 15.76
CA PRO A 134 -1.46 9.24 16.25
C PRO A 134 -1.23 8.45 17.53
N GLN A 135 -2.16 8.55 18.48
CA GLN A 135 -2.10 7.82 19.75
C GLN A 135 -2.27 6.31 19.54
N ALA A 136 -3.20 5.89 18.69
CA ALA A 136 -3.41 4.49 18.36
C ALA A 136 -2.16 3.85 17.77
N LEU A 137 -1.53 4.50 16.79
CA LEU A 137 -0.31 3.99 16.14
C LEU A 137 0.94 4.02 17.03
N ALA A 138 0.99 4.93 18.00
CA ALA A 138 2.07 4.96 18.99
C ALA A 138 1.95 3.82 20.04
N GLN A 139 0.74 3.32 20.30
CA GLN A 139 0.47 2.28 21.30
C GLN A 139 0.39 0.87 20.71
N THR A 140 0.54 0.71 19.41
CA THR A 140 0.35 -0.57 18.71
C THR A 140 1.54 -0.87 17.80
N GLU A 141 1.80 -2.16 17.56
CA GLU A 141 2.88 -2.63 16.70
C GLU A 141 2.35 -3.08 15.33
N HIS A 142 1.31 -3.91 15.31
CA HIS A 142 0.76 -4.55 14.11
C HIS A 142 -0.30 -3.70 13.39
N LEU A 143 -0.89 -2.73 14.09
CA LEU A 143 -1.99 -1.92 13.57
C LEU A 143 -1.51 -0.95 12.48
N CYS A 144 -2.23 -0.92 11.36
CA CYS A 144 -2.07 0.08 10.31
C CYS A 144 -3.36 0.87 10.11
N SER A 145 -3.21 2.13 9.70
CA SER A 145 -4.31 3.08 9.54
C SER A 145 -4.31 3.73 8.15
N SER A 146 -5.50 4.11 7.70
CA SER A 146 -5.64 4.91 6.49
C SER A 146 -6.85 5.83 6.52
N VAL A 147 -6.76 6.92 5.76
CA VAL A 147 -7.88 7.86 5.57
C VAL A 147 -8.04 8.15 4.08
N ASN A 148 -9.22 7.87 3.52
CA ASN A 148 -9.53 8.19 2.13
C ASN A 148 -10.17 9.58 2.06
N ILE A 149 -9.41 10.59 1.58
CA ILE A 149 -9.80 11.99 1.61
C ILE A 149 -10.44 12.49 0.30
N GLY A 150 -10.36 11.70 -0.75
CA GLY A 150 -10.80 12.12 -2.08
C GLY A 150 -11.21 10.96 -2.97
N SER A 151 -11.94 11.28 -4.02
CA SER A 151 -12.21 10.36 -5.12
C SER A 151 -12.51 11.12 -6.41
N THR A 152 -12.33 10.45 -7.53
CA THR A 152 -12.68 10.98 -8.86
C THR A 152 -14.13 11.44 -8.94
N LYS A 153 -15.05 10.77 -8.21
CA LYS A 153 -16.48 11.09 -8.23
C LYS A 153 -16.90 12.14 -7.20
N ALA A 154 -16.20 12.21 -6.06
CA ALA A 154 -16.56 13.10 -4.96
C ALA A 154 -15.73 14.39 -4.91
N GLY A 155 -14.59 14.44 -5.60
CA GLY A 155 -13.60 15.50 -5.44
C GLY A 155 -12.71 15.24 -4.23
N ILE A 156 -11.99 16.27 -3.75
CA ILE A 156 -11.06 16.20 -2.63
C ILE A 156 -11.60 17.00 -1.46
N ASN A 157 -11.67 16.38 -0.29
CA ASN A 157 -12.06 17.04 0.96
C ASN A 157 -10.83 17.76 1.55
N MET A 158 -10.74 19.10 1.34
CA MET A 158 -9.60 19.91 1.77
C MET A 158 -9.53 20.09 3.29
N ASP A 159 -10.65 19.97 4.00
CA ASP A 159 -10.65 19.95 5.45
C ASP A 159 -10.00 18.68 5.99
N ALA A 160 -10.26 17.54 5.33
CA ALA A 160 -9.58 16.28 5.64
C ALA A 160 -8.09 16.34 5.26
N VAL A 161 -7.73 16.91 4.12
CA VAL A 161 -6.33 17.13 3.72
C VAL A 161 -5.57 17.90 4.78
N LYS A 162 -6.13 19.02 5.25
CA LYS A 162 -5.54 19.82 6.32
C LYS A 162 -5.37 19.03 7.61
N LEU A 163 -6.40 18.31 8.03
CA LEU A 163 -6.36 17.49 9.24
C LEU A 163 -5.30 16.37 9.12
N MET A 164 -5.22 15.71 7.97
CA MET A 164 -4.27 14.61 7.78
C MET A 164 -2.81 15.09 7.80
N GLY A 165 -2.46 16.25 7.25
CA GLY A 165 -1.11 16.81 7.40
C GLY A 165 -0.71 17.01 8.84
N GLN A 166 -1.65 17.43 9.70
CA GLN A 166 -1.42 17.54 11.15
C GLN A 166 -1.21 16.17 11.79
N LYS A 167 -2.07 15.18 11.45
CA LYS A 167 -2.03 13.82 12.04
C LYS A 167 -0.80 13.04 11.62
N VAL A 168 -0.32 13.19 10.39
CA VAL A 168 0.95 12.60 9.94
C VAL A 168 2.12 13.14 10.77
N LYS A 169 2.18 14.45 10.97
CA LYS A 169 3.23 15.07 11.77
C LYS A 169 3.14 14.65 13.24
N GLU A 170 1.95 14.66 13.83
CA GLU A 170 1.71 14.23 15.20
C GLU A 170 2.09 12.74 15.42
N ALA A 171 1.76 11.86 14.47
CA ALA A 171 2.14 10.46 14.53
C ALA A 171 3.67 10.26 14.50
N ALA A 172 4.38 11.04 13.68
CA ALA A 172 5.84 11.03 13.65
C ALA A 172 6.43 11.53 14.98
N GLU A 173 5.91 12.63 15.53
CA GLU A 173 6.37 13.19 16.80
C GLU A 173 6.18 12.22 17.99
N LEU A 174 5.02 11.54 18.06
CA LEU A 174 4.74 10.57 19.13
C LEU A 174 5.59 9.29 19.03
N THR A 175 6.16 9.02 17.88
CA THR A 175 6.99 7.82 17.64
C THR A 175 8.44 8.16 17.26
N LYS A 176 8.90 9.38 17.57
CA LYS A 176 10.25 9.86 17.22
C LYS A 176 11.38 8.98 17.76
N ASP A 177 11.19 8.35 18.91
CA ASP A 177 12.17 7.47 19.54
C ASP A 177 12.17 6.05 18.91
N ASN A 178 11.30 5.79 17.94
CA ASN A 178 11.20 4.59 17.13
C ASN A 178 11.12 4.95 15.64
N ASP A 179 12.11 5.71 15.16
CA ASP A 179 12.27 6.14 13.76
C ASP A 179 10.99 6.70 13.09
N CYS A 180 10.15 7.38 13.88
CA CYS A 180 8.89 7.98 13.40
C CYS A 180 7.93 6.99 12.73
N ILE A 181 7.99 5.70 13.08
CA ILE A 181 7.26 4.60 12.41
C ILE A 181 5.74 4.79 12.43
N GLY A 182 5.18 5.54 13.38
CA GLY A 182 3.76 5.85 13.40
C GLY A 182 3.28 6.50 12.09
N ALA A 183 4.07 7.40 11.52
CA ALA A 183 3.79 7.97 10.20
C ALA A 183 3.94 6.92 9.08
N GLY A 184 4.87 5.96 9.21
CA GLY A 184 5.04 4.85 8.27
C GLY A 184 3.88 3.84 8.27
N LYS A 185 3.08 3.81 9.33
CA LYS A 185 1.86 2.97 9.44
C LYS A 185 0.57 3.70 9.06
N LEU A 186 0.65 4.97 8.63
CA LEU A 186 -0.48 5.81 8.24
C LEU A 186 -0.44 6.15 6.75
N VAL A 187 -1.52 5.87 6.05
CA VAL A 187 -1.66 6.15 4.61
C VAL A 187 -2.83 7.08 4.36
N VAL A 188 -2.61 8.12 3.55
CA VAL A 188 -3.68 9.01 3.08
C VAL A 188 -4.01 8.68 1.63
N PHE A 189 -5.24 8.25 1.36
CA PHE A 189 -5.68 7.81 0.04
C PHE A 189 -6.56 8.82 -0.69
N CYS A 190 -6.48 8.77 -2.02
CA CYS A 190 -7.53 9.17 -2.94
C CYS A 190 -7.89 7.97 -3.84
N ASN A 191 -9.18 7.69 -4.03
CA ASN A 191 -9.70 6.51 -4.73
C ASN A 191 -9.18 5.18 -4.12
N ALA A 192 -9.22 5.04 -2.79
CA ALA A 192 -8.80 3.80 -2.13
C ALA A 192 -9.61 2.60 -2.63
N PRO A 193 -8.97 1.49 -3.04
CA PRO A 193 -9.68 0.25 -3.37
C PRO A 193 -10.15 -0.46 -2.09
N GLU A 194 -11.31 -1.10 -2.18
CA GLU A 194 -11.96 -1.76 -1.04
C GLU A 194 -11.44 -3.19 -0.79
N ASP A 195 -10.76 -3.77 -1.76
CA ASP A 195 -10.24 -5.14 -1.81
C ASP A 195 -8.70 -5.24 -1.67
N ASN A 196 -8.02 -4.15 -1.34
CA ASN A 196 -6.56 -4.08 -1.28
C ASN A 196 -5.96 -5.02 -0.22
N PRO A 197 -5.16 -6.04 -0.59
CA PRO A 197 -4.52 -6.94 0.37
C PRO A 197 -3.14 -6.48 0.81
N PHE A 198 -2.57 -5.47 0.15
CA PHE A 198 -1.13 -5.33 0.00
C PHE A 198 -0.54 -4.22 0.87
N MET A 199 -1.15 -3.05 0.85
CA MET A 199 -0.58 -1.87 1.46
C MET A 199 -0.88 -1.78 2.96
N ALA A 200 0.02 -1.19 3.73
CA ALA A 200 -0.29 -0.74 5.08
C ALA A 200 -1.53 0.18 5.03
N GLY A 201 -2.45 0.01 5.97
CA GLY A 201 -3.71 0.75 5.97
C GLY A 201 -4.79 0.22 5.01
N ALA A 202 -4.61 -0.95 4.42
CA ALA A 202 -5.69 -1.66 3.73
C ALA A 202 -6.90 -1.84 4.66
N PHE A 203 -8.10 -1.79 4.10
CA PHE A 203 -9.35 -2.04 4.83
C PHE A 203 -10.26 -2.95 4.01
N HIS A 204 -11.22 -3.55 4.66
CA HIS A 204 -12.23 -4.38 4.03
C HIS A 204 -13.47 -3.54 3.71
N GLY A 205 -13.79 -3.39 2.43
CA GLY A 205 -14.87 -2.52 1.97
C GLY A 205 -16.26 -3.01 2.35
N LEU A 206 -17.23 -2.09 2.31
CA LEU A 206 -18.63 -2.41 2.65
C LEU A 206 -19.33 -3.25 1.59
N SER A 207 -18.84 -3.23 0.36
CA SER A 207 -19.37 -4.03 -0.75
C SER A 207 -18.76 -5.42 -0.85
N GLU A 208 -17.72 -5.69 -0.05
CA GLU A 208 -17.03 -6.97 -0.02
C GLU A 208 -17.81 -8.05 0.77
N PRO A 209 -17.52 -9.36 0.55
CA PRO A 209 -18.13 -10.47 1.32
C PRO A 209 -17.90 -10.36 2.82
N ASP A 210 -18.70 -11.08 3.65
CA ASP A 210 -18.49 -11.13 5.11
C ASP A 210 -17.06 -11.55 5.49
N CYS A 211 -16.49 -12.47 4.73
CA CYS A 211 -15.09 -12.88 4.88
C CYS A 211 -14.54 -13.31 3.52
N VAL A 212 -13.30 -12.94 3.21
CA VAL A 212 -12.66 -13.24 1.91
C VAL A 212 -11.15 -13.39 2.07
N ILE A 213 -10.51 -14.21 1.21
CA ILE A 213 -9.05 -14.26 1.08
C ILE A 213 -8.63 -13.51 -0.19
N ASN A 214 -7.76 -12.52 -0.02
CA ASN A 214 -7.08 -11.80 -1.09
C ASN A 214 -5.58 -12.09 -1.03
N VAL A 215 -4.92 -12.16 -2.18
CA VAL A 215 -3.50 -12.49 -2.28
C VAL A 215 -2.76 -11.39 -3.01
N GLY A 216 -1.67 -10.91 -2.43
CA GLY A 216 -0.73 -10.03 -3.10
C GLY A 216 0.50 -10.83 -3.53
N VAL A 217 0.80 -10.80 -4.83
CA VAL A 217 1.99 -11.45 -5.39
C VAL A 217 2.94 -10.40 -5.94
N SER A 218 4.24 -10.62 -5.75
CA SER A 218 5.28 -9.72 -6.21
C SER A 218 6.40 -10.47 -6.93
N GLY A 219 7.20 -9.74 -7.70
CA GLY A 219 8.32 -10.30 -8.43
C GLY A 219 9.03 -9.28 -9.32
N PRO A 220 9.49 -8.11 -8.79
CA PRO A 220 10.36 -7.21 -9.54
C PRO A 220 11.60 -7.91 -10.06
N GLY A 221 12.23 -8.77 -9.24
CA GLY A 221 13.39 -9.56 -9.62
C GLY A 221 13.13 -10.46 -10.83
N VAL A 222 11.97 -11.12 -10.87
CA VAL A 222 11.59 -11.98 -12.01
C VAL A 222 11.48 -11.18 -13.31
N VAL A 223 10.85 -9.99 -13.25
CA VAL A 223 10.72 -9.11 -14.41
C VAL A 223 12.07 -8.61 -14.87
N ARG A 224 12.93 -8.16 -13.94
CA ARG A 224 14.28 -7.72 -14.25
C ARG A 224 15.11 -8.84 -14.89
N ALA A 225 15.12 -10.03 -14.28
CA ALA A 225 15.86 -11.18 -14.79
C ALA A 225 15.36 -11.64 -16.18
N ALA A 226 14.06 -11.47 -16.46
CA ALA A 226 13.54 -11.75 -17.78
C ALA A 226 14.09 -10.77 -18.83
N ILE A 227 14.12 -9.46 -18.52
CA ILE A 227 14.59 -8.40 -19.42
C ILE A 227 16.09 -8.53 -19.69
N SER A 228 16.90 -8.80 -18.66
CA SER A 228 18.37 -8.90 -18.79
C SER A 228 18.84 -9.98 -19.75
N LYS A 229 18.00 -10.99 -20.04
CA LYS A 229 18.28 -12.05 -21.02
C LYS A 229 18.20 -11.57 -22.48
N TYR A 230 17.63 -10.38 -22.74
CA TYR A 230 17.34 -9.88 -24.07
C TYR A 230 17.72 -8.39 -24.24
N PRO A 231 19.02 -8.07 -24.15
CA PRO A 231 19.48 -6.66 -24.15
C PRO A 231 19.21 -5.90 -25.46
N ASP A 232 19.00 -6.64 -26.56
CA ASP A 232 18.78 -6.06 -27.89
C ASP A 232 17.28 -5.90 -28.24
N TYR A 233 16.38 -6.24 -27.33
CA TYR A 233 14.95 -6.12 -27.59
C TYR A 233 14.52 -4.66 -27.72
N SER A 234 13.66 -4.40 -28.69
CA SER A 234 12.95 -3.12 -28.81
C SER A 234 11.95 -2.93 -27.65
N ILE A 235 11.54 -1.69 -27.42
CA ILE A 235 10.55 -1.37 -26.36
C ILE A 235 9.26 -2.21 -26.50
N ASN A 236 8.81 -2.48 -27.72
CA ASN A 236 7.62 -3.33 -27.94
C ASN A 236 7.86 -4.78 -27.50
N GLU A 237 9.03 -5.33 -27.80
CA GLU A 237 9.40 -6.70 -27.41
C GLU A 237 9.57 -6.80 -25.89
N ILE A 238 10.17 -5.78 -25.25
CA ILE A 238 10.27 -5.68 -23.79
C ILE A 238 8.87 -5.64 -23.16
N ALA A 239 7.95 -4.83 -23.66
CA ALA A 239 6.58 -4.77 -23.14
C ALA A 239 5.85 -6.10 -23.26
N GLU A 240 6.01 -6.83 -24.36
CA GLU A 240 5.44 -8.19 -24.53
C GLU A 240 6.09 -9.21 -23.60
N LEU A 241 7.39 -9.11 -23.35
CA LEU A 241 8.12 -9.95 -22.40
C LEU A 241 7.62 -9.72 -20.97
N ILE A 242 7.51 -8.46 -20.53
CA ILE A 242 6.96 -8.10 -19.22
C ILE A 242 5.54 -8.66 -19.05
N LYS A 243 4.69 -8.48 -20.06
CA LYS A 243 3.31 -8.98 -20.02
C LYS A 243 3.26 -10.51 -19.83
N LYS A 244 4.10 -11.27 -20.53
CA LYS A 244 4.20 -12.72 -20.39
C LYS A 244 4.72 -13.13 -19.01
N THR A 245 5.70 -12.41 -18.47
CA THR A 245 6.24 -12.67 -17.14
C THR A 245 5.18 -12.38 -16.07
N ALA A 246 4.51 -11.24 -16.15
CA ALA A 246 3.42 -10.86 -15.27
C ALA A 246 2.26 -11.88 -15.27
N PHE A 247 1.92 -12.43 -16.44
CA PHE A 247 0.96 -13.54 -16.55
C PHE A 247 1.37 -14.74 -15.69
N LYS A 248 2.62 -15.18 -15.77
CA LYS A 248 3.13 -16.34 -15.02
C LYS A 248 3.09 -16.07 -13.51
N VAL A 249 3.59 -14.90 -13.07
CA VAL A 249 3.59 -14.49 -11.67
C VAL A 249 2.16 -14.45 -11.11
N THR A 250 1.21 -13.88 -11.83
CA THR A 250 -0.20 -13.83 -11.41
C THR A 250 -0.82 -15.22 -11.24
N ARG A 251 -0.48 -16.16 -12.14
CA ARG A 251 -0.97 -17.55 -12.03
C ARG A 251 -0.51 -18.22 -10.73
N MET A 252 0.69 -17.90 -10.24
CA MET A 252 1.19 -18.40 -8.95
C MET A 252 0.37 -17.82 -7.79
N GLY A 253 0.07 -16.52 -7.81
CA GLY A 253 -0.81 -15.89 -6.83
C GLY A 253 -2.21 -16.52 -6.80
N GLN A 254 -2.80 -16.77 -7.96
CA GLN A 254 -4.10 -17.44 -8.05
C GLN A 254 -4.07 -18.88 -7.51
N LEU A 255 -3.00 -19.63 -7.75
CA LEU A 255 -2.84 -20.97 -7.19
C LEU A 255 -2.87 -20.93 -5.66
N VAL A 256 -2.07 -20.05 -5.06
CA VAL A 256 -2.00 -19.90 -3.60
C VAL A 256 -3.34 -19.42 -3.04
N GLY A 257 -3.98 -18.41 -3.65
CA GLY A 257 -5.27 -17.87 -3.19
C GLY A 257 -6.40 -18.91 -3.25
N THR A 258 -6.45 -19.69 -4.31
CA THR A 258 -7.44 -20.78 -4.46
C THR A 258 -7.24 -21.88 -3.41
N GLU A 259 -6.00 -22.26 -3.14
CA GLU A 259 -5.69 -23.28 -2.12
C GLU A 259 -6.00 -22.75 -0.71
N ALA A 260 -5.65 -21.48 -0.40
CA ALA A 260 -5.96 -20.85 0.87
C ALA A 260 -7.47 -20.77 1.09
N SER A 261 -8.23 -20.32 0.10
CA SER A 261 -9.69 -20.28 0.12
C SER A 261 -10.30 -21.65 0.44
N LYS A 262 -9.83 -22.69 -0.24
CA LYS A 262 -10.31 -24.06 -0.02
C LYS A 262 -10.05 -24.56 1.40
N ARG A 263 -8.84 -24.32 1.95
CA ARG A 263 -8.46 -24.78 3.29
C ARG A 263 -9.16 -24.02 4.39
N LEU A 264 -9.30 -22.72 4.22
CA LEU A 264 -9.94 -21.84 5.21
C LEU A 264 -11.47 -21.85 5.12
N GLY A 265 -12.06 -22.40 4.06
CA GLY A 265 -13.51 -22.43 3.86
C GLY A 265 -14.12 -21.05 3.64
N VAL A 266 -13.35 -20.09 3.09
CA VAL A 266 -13.81 -18.73 2.77
C VAL A 266 -13.65 -18.44 1.28
N PRO A 267 -14.48 -17.56 0.67
CA PRO A 267 -14.34 -17.21 -0.74
C PRO A 267 -12.93 -16.69 -1.08
N PHE A 268 -12.46 -17.02 -2.29
CA PHE A 268 -11.33 -16.35 -2.90
C PHE A 268 -11.81 -15.05 -3.54
N GLY A 269 -11.21 -13.93 -3.17
CA GLY A 269 -11.48 -12.60 -3.70
C GLY A 269 -10.62 -12.31 -4.92
N ILE A 270 -9.47 -11.68 -4.69
CA ILE A 270 -8.60 -11.20 -5.78
C ILE A 270 -7.14 -11.63 -5.62
N VAL A 271 -6.44 -11.62 -6.77
CA VAL A 271 -4.98 -11.49 -6.85
C VAL A 271 -4.63 -10.05 -7.16
N ASP A 272 -3.83 -9.46 -6.30
CA ASP A 272 -3.15 -8.21 -6.58
C ASP A 272 -1.74 -8.53 -7.10
N LEU A 273 -1.49 -8.25 -8.38
CA LEU A 273 -0.16 -8.31 -8.95
C LEU A 273 0.47 -6.93 -8.86
N SER A 274 1.17 -6.69 -7.78
CA SER A 274 1.94 -5.47 -7.60
C SER A 274 3.43 -5.79 -7.57
N LEU A 275 4.20 -5.18 -8.49
CA LEU A 275 5.65 -5.19 -8.41
C LEU A 275 6.04 -4.32 -7.21
N ALA A 276 5.98 -4.88 -6.03
CA ALA A 276 6.33 -4.24 -4.77
C ALA A 276 7.75 -4.70 -4.40
N PRO A 277 8.72 -3.79 -4.46
CA PRO A 277 10.11 -4.13 -4.19
C PRO A 277 10.36 -4.47 -2.72
N THR A 278 11.55 -4.98 -2.46
CA THR A 278 12.13 -5.08 -1.13
C THR A 278 13.50 -4.42 -1.12
N PRO A 279 14.07 -4.12 0.07
CA PRO A 279 15.45 -3.64 0.17
C PRO A 279 16.50 -4.67 -0.30
N ALA A 280 16.09 -5.91 -0.56
CA ALA A 280 17.00 -6.97 -1.01
C ALA A 280 17.57 -6.68 -2.40
N VAL A 281 18.84 -7.06 -2.57
CA VAL A 281 19.51 -6.92 -3.86
C VAL A 281 18.80 -7.77 -4.92
N GLY A 282 18.45 -7.14 -6.04
CA GLY A 282 17.78 -7.82 -7.16
C GLY A 282 16.27 -7.60 -7.21
N ASP A 283 15.64 -7.20 -6.12
CA ASP A 283 14.17 -7.02 -6.03
C ASP A 283 13.79 -5.51 -6.02
N SER A 284 14.05 -4.82 -7.13
CA SER A 284 13.88 -3.36 -7.25
C SER A 284 13.15 -2.99 -8.54
N VAL A 285 12.13 -2.15 -8.43
CA VAL A 285 11.43 -1.56 -9.58
C VAL A 285 12.31 -0.53 -10.28
N ALA A 286 13.09 0.27 -9.53
CA ALA A 286 14.04 1.19 -10.14
C ALA A 286 15.05 0.46 -11.02
N HIS A 287 15.60 -0.66 -10.57
CA HIS A 287 16.53 -1.46 -11.35
C HIS A 287 15.87 -2.08 -12.60
N ILE A 288 14.55 -2.35 -12.61
CA ILE A 288 13.84 -2.74 -13.85
C ILE A 288 13.92 -1.59 -14.87
N LEU A 289 13.66 -0.35 -14.44
CA LEU A 289 13.71 0.82 -15.34
C LEU A 289 15.13 1.06 -15.86
N GLU A 290 16.14 0.85 -15.03
CA GLU A 290 17.56 0.93 -15.39
C GLU A 290 17.95 -0.19 -16.37
N GLU A 291 17.48 -1.41 -16.16
CA GLU A 291 17.68 -2.54 -17.08
C GLU A 291 17.07 -2.29 -18.48
N ILE A 292 15.94 -1.55 -18.53
CA ILE A 292 15.32 -1.12 -19.80
C ILE A 292 16.16 -0.07 -20.54
N GLY A 293 17.07 0.63 -19.83
CA GLY A 293 18.00 1.59 -20.44
C GLY A 293 17.96 3.00 -19.85
N ILE A 294 17.30 3.22 -18.71
CA ILE A 294 17.42 4.46 -17.93
C ILE A 294 18.74 4.39 -17.14
N GLU A 295 19.63 5.36 -17.30
CA GLU A 295 20.95 5.37 -16.61
C GLU A 295 20.80 5.30 -15.08
N GLN A 296 19.87 6.10 -14.54
CA GLN A 296 19.45 6.05 -13.14
C GLN A 296 17.98 6.45 -13.02
N CYS A 297 17.25 5.74 -12.19
CA CYS A 297 15.86 6.07 -11.87
C CYS A 297 15.75 7.53 -11.39
N GLY A 298 14.75 8.27 -11.88
CA GLY A 298 14.60 9.71 -11.63
C GLY A 298 15.07 10.57 -12.82
N GLY A 299 15.96 10.07 -13.67
CA GLY A 299 16.42 10.76 -14.88
C GLY A 299 15.33 10.94 -15.94
N PRO A 300 15.61 11.71 -17.02
CA PRO A 300 14.69 11.84 -18.15
C PRO A 300 14.32 10.48 -18.74
N GLY A 301 13.05 10.27 -19.08
CA GLY A 301 12.53 9.00 -19.59
C GLY A 301 11.93 8.08 -18.52
N THR A 302 12.29 8.21 -17.24
CA THR A 302 11.80 7.36 -16.14
C THR A 302 10.27 7.25 -16.11
N THR A 303 9.55 8.37 -16.18
CA THR A 303 8.07 8.37 -16.15
C THR A 303 7.47 7.63 -17.35
N ALA A 304 8.03 7.77 -18.55
CA ALA A 304 7.57 7.07 -19.75
C ALA A 304 7.83 5.55 -19.64
N CYS A 305 9.03 5.18 -19.16
CA CYS A 305 9.40 3.79 -18.94
C CYS A 305 8.50 3.13 -17.88
N LEU A 306 8.23 3.82 -16.77
CA LEU A 306 7.31 3.36 -15.72
C LEU A 306 5.87 3.21 -16.24
N ALA A 307 5.40 4.11 -17.09
CA ALA A 307 4.08 3.99 -17.70
C ALA A 307 3.95 2.71 -18.53
N MET A 308 4.95 2.39 -19.34
CA MET A 308 5.00 1.15 -20.12
C MET A 308 5.06 -0.07 -19.22
N LEU A 309 5.92 -0.08 -18.19
CA LEU A 309 6.04 -1.16 -17.21
C LEU A 309 4.69 -1.42 -16.52
N ASN A 310 4.06 -0.38 -15.98
CA ASN A 310 2.79 -0.48 -15.26
C ASN A 310 1.66 -1.03 -16.15
N ASP A 311 1.56 -0.57 -17.39
CA ASP A 311 0.56 -1.04 -18.36
C ASP A 311 0.79 -2.52 -18.75
N ALA A 312 2.04 -2.90 -19.03
CA ALA A 312 2.39 -4.27 -19.40
C ALA A 312 2.10 -5.27 -18.26
N VAL A 313 2.41 -4.88 -17.01
CA VAL A 313 2.11 -5.68 -15.82
C VAL A 313 0.59 -5.88 -15.66
N LYS A 314 -0.20 -4.82 -15.75
CA LYS A 314 -1.67 -4.90 -15.68
C LYS A 314 -2.26 -5.79 -16.75
N LYS A 315 -1.81 -5.65 -18.00
CA LYS A 315 -2.25 -6.50 -19.12
C LYS A 315 -1.94 -7.97 -18.87
N GLY A 316 -0.75 -8.29 -18.34
CA GLY A 316 -0.38 -9.65 -18.00
C GLY A 316 -1.26 -10.23 -16.88
N GLY A 317 -1.52 -9.47 -15.84
CA GLY A 317 -2.40 -9.85 -14.73
C GLY A 317 -3.82 -10.17 -15.19
N VAL A 318 -4.46 -9.25 -15.90
CA VAL A 318 -5.85 -9.43 -16.39
C VAL A 318 -5.98 -10.65 -17.33
N MET A 319 -4.95 -10.98 -18.11
CA MET A 319 -4.94 -12.18 -18.96
C MET A 319 -4.79 -13.47 -18.13
N ALA A 320 -4.21 -13.41 -16.96
CA ALA A 320 -3.89 -14.59 -16.15
C ALA A 320 -5.06 -15.03 -15.24
N SER A 321 -5.88 -14.09 -14.77
CA SER A 321 -6.95 -14.34 -13.81
C SER A 321 -8.15 -13.44 -14.08
N SER A 322 -9.35 -13.97 -13.87
CA SER A 322 -10.60 -13.16 -13.82
C SER A 322 -10.80 -12.44 -12.50
N SER A 323 -9.96 -12.74 -11.51
CA SER A 323 -10.04 -12.21 -10.15
C SER A 323 -8.83 -11.32 -9.85
N VAL A 324 -8.56 -10.34 -10.72
CA VAL A 324 -7.51 -9.34 -10.51
C VAL A 324 -8.14 -8.09 -9.89
N GLY A 325 -7.53 -7.56 -8.84
CA GLY A 325 -8.02 -6.39 -8.12
C GLY A 325 -6.91 -5.69 -7.33
N GLY A 326 -7.29 -5.02 -6.26
CA GLY A 326 -6.37 -4.27 -5.42
C GLY A 326 -5.71 -3.10 -6.15
N LEU A 327 -4.41 -2.98 -5.99
CA LEU A 327 -3.62 -1.90 -6.59
C LEU A 327 -2.98 -2.29 -7.93
N SER A 328 -2.69 -3.54 -8.12
CA SER A 328 -2.07 -4.16 -9.32
C SER A 328 -1.27 -3.22 -10.23
N GLY A 329 0.03 -3.47 -10.37
CA GLY A 329 0.92 -2.66 -11.21
C GLY A 329 2.32 -2.46 -10.60
N ALA A 330 2.97 -1.35 -10.88
CA ALA A 330 4.30 -1.06 -10.38
C ALA A 330 4.25 -0.10 -9.18
N PHE A 331 4.82 -0.50 -8.04
CA PHE A 331 5.02 0.32 -6.85
C PHE A 331 6.35 1.04 -6.91
N ILE A 332 6.41 2.22 -6.29
CA ILE A 332 7.61 3.03 -6.22
C ILE A 332 7.89 3.54 -4.78
N PRO A 333 7.84 2.67 -3.75
CA PRO A 333 8.19 3.08 -2.39
C PRO A 333 9.70 3.39 -2.32
N VAL A 334 10.05 4.50 -1.68
CA VAL A 334 11.46 4.92 -1.68
C VAL A 334 12.30 4.06 -0.72
N SER A 335 11.85 3.85 0.52
CA SER A 335 12.65 3.11 1.51
C SER A 335 12.67 1.59 1.31
N GLU A 336 11.74 1.07 0.53
CA GLU A 336 11.59 -0.38 0.29
C GLU A 336 12.30 -0.84 -1.00
N ASP A 337 12.93 0.06 -1.76
CA ASP A 337 13.54 -0.22 -3.08
C ASP A 337 14.99 0.25 -3.13
N ALA A 338 15.93 -0.68 -3.25
CA ALA A 338 17.36 -0.37 -3.25
C ALA A 338 17.76 0.64 -4.35
N GLY A 339 17.15 0.58 -5.53
CA GLY A 339 17.41 1.52 -6.61
C GLY A 339 16.79 2.89 -6.36
N MET A 340 15.57 2.96 -5.77
CA MET A 340 14.95 4.24 -5.37
C MET A 340 15.76 4.91 -4.26
N ILE A 341 16.24 4.16 -3.27
CA ILE A 341 17.13 4.67 -2.21
C ILE A 341 18.39 5.27 -2.83
N ALA A 342 19.04 4.56 -3.76
CA ALA A 342 20.24 5.03 -4.44
C ALA A 342 19.98 6.30 -5.27
N ALA A 343 18.86 6.35 -5.98
CA ALA A 343 18.44 7.51 -6.77
C ALA A 343 18.10 8.73 -5.89
N ALA A 344 17.49 8.52 -4.73
CA ALA A 344 17.24 9.58 -3.76
C ALA A 344 18.54 10.13 -3.15
N ARG A 345 19.48 9.24 -2.78
CA ARG A 345 20.81 9.63 -2.26
C ARG A 345 21.64 10.42 -3.27
N SER A 346 21.59 10.05 -4.54
CA SER A 346 22.33 10.76 -5.60
C SER A 346 21.68 12.09 -5.99
N GLY A 347 20.42 12.34 -5.58
CA GLY A 347 19.63 13.50 -5.99
C GLY A 347 19.01 13.38 -7.40
N ALA A 348 19.12 12.22 -8.04
CA ALA A 348 18.42 11.95 -9.32
C ALA A 348 16.89 11.89 -9.12
N LEU A 349 16.45 11.49 -7.92
CA LEU A 349 15.05 11.39 -7.53
C LEU A 349 14.72 12.47 -6.50
N CYS A 350 13.71 13.28 -6.77
CA CYS A 350 13.16 14.29 -5.85
C CYS A 350 11.64 14.10 -5.74
N ILE A 351 10.99 14.79 -4.80
CA ILE A 351 9.55 14.64 -4.57
C ILE A 351 8.75 15.03 -5.81
N GLU A 352 9.08 16.12 -6.47
CA GLU A 352 8.41 16.59 -7.69
C GLU A 352 8.55 15.58 -8.86
N LYS A 353 9.67 14.85 -8.91
CA LYS A 353 9.83 13.77 -9.87
C LYS A 353 9.01 12.54 -9.50
N LEU A 354 8.93 12.21 -8.22
CA LEU A 354 8.06 11.15 -7.73
C LEU A 354 6.59 11.45 -8.02
N GLU A 355 6.12 12.68 -7.78
CA GLU A 355 4.75 13.12 -8.13
C GLU A 355 4.46 12.91 -9.62
N ALA A 356 5.39 13.27 -10.51
CA ALA A 356 5.23 12.99 -11.93
C ALA A 356 5.18 11.49 -12.25
N MET A 357 5.93 10.65 -11.52
CA MET A 357 5.91 9.20 -11.66
C MET A 357 4.61 8.60 -11.11
N THR A 358 4.04 9.17 -10.06
CA THR A 358 2.77 8.69 -9.47
C THR A 358 1.58 8.88 -10.40
N ALA A 359 1.65 9.76 -11.37
CA ALA A 359 0.63 9.86 -12.41
C ALA A 359 0.47 8.55 -13.21
N VAL A 360 1.50 7.72 -13.28
CA VAL A 360 1.56 6.50 -14.09
C VAL A 360 1.87 5.22 -13.32
N CYS A 361 2.23 5.29 -12.04
CA CYS A 361 2.41 4.11 -11.17
C CYS A 361 1.07 3.55 -10.68
N SER A 362 1.09 2.51 -9.88
CA SER A 362 -0.13 1.89 -9.33
C SER A 362 -0.61 2.47 -8.01
N VAL A 363 0.25 3.12 -7.23
CA VAL A 363 -0.09 3.56 -5.86
C VAL A 363 0.02 5.07 -5.69
N GLY A 364 1.22 5.63 -5.55
CA GLY A 364 1.42 7.03 -5.19
C GLY A 364 2.77 7.26 -4.54
N LEU A 365 2.87 8.33 -3.75
CA LEU A 365 4.03 8.64 -2.92
C LEU A 365 4.08 7.68 -1.74
N ASP A 366 5.10 6.84 -1.67
CA ASP A 366 5.15 5.79 -0.68
C ASP A 366 6.51 5.69 0.03
N MET A 367 6.46 5.55 1.36
CA MET A 367 7.62 5.41 2.23
C MET A 367 8.71 6.46 1.96
N ILE A 368 8.32 7.72 1.92
CA ILE A 368 9.22 8.85 1.66
C ILE A 368 9.57 9.54 2.97
N VAL A 369 10.84 9.54 3.32
CA VAL A 369 11.35 10.24 4.49
C VAL A 369 11.58 11.72 4.15
N ILE A 370 10.99 12.61 4.95
CA ILE A 370 11.07 14.07 4.76
C ILE A 370 11.63 14.74 6.02
N PRO A 371 12.13 16.00 5.96
CA PRO A 371 12.63 16.70 7.13
C PRO A 371 11.57 16.83 8.22
N GLY A 372 11.96 16.60 9.48
CA GLY A 372 11.06 16.63 10.62
C GLY A 372 10.48 18.01 10.92
N ASP A 373 11.13 19.08 10.44
CA ASP A 373 10.64 20.47 10.54
C ASP A 373 9.64 20.86 9.44
N THR A 374 9.39 19.96 8.47
CA THR A 374 8.34 20.16 7.45
C THR A 374 7.02 20.48 8.14
N THR A 375 6.40 21.61 7.75
CA THR A 375 5.15 22.06 8.39
C THR A 375 3.97 21.16 8.03
N ALA A 376 2.97 21.09 8.90
CA ALA A 376 1.75 20.32 8.63
C ALA A 376 1.05 20.79 7.33
N GLU A 377 1.11 22.11 7.04
CA GLU A 377 0.56 22.67 5.80
C GLU A 377 1.35 22.21 4.57
N ALA A 378 2.67 22.06 4.67
CA ALA A 378 3.47 21.54 3.56
C ALA A 378 3.15 20.06 3.29
N ILE A 379 3.03 19.24 4.33
CA ILE A 379 2.55 17.85 4.23
C ILE A 379 1.15 17.80 3.62
N SER A 380 0.24 18.68 4.05
CA SER A 380 -1.10 18.81 3.45
C SER A 380 -1.03 19.19 1.98
N GLY A 381 -0.06 20.04 1.59
CA GLY A 381 0.18 20.39 0.19
C GLY A 381 0.53 19.16 -0.66
N ILE A 382 1.48 18.35 -0.21
CA ILE A 382 1.87 17.10 -0.86
C ILE A 382 0.66 16.13 -0.97
N ILE A 383 -0.13 16.01 0.09
CA ILE A 383 -1.36 15.20 0.09
C ILE A 383 -2.37 15.73 -0.95
N ALA A 384 -2.53 17.04 -1.05
CA ALA A 384 -3.46 17.65 -2.01
C ALA A 384 -3.02 17.44 -3.47
N ASP A 385 -1.74 17.59 -3.75
CA ASP A 385 -1.17 17.41 -5.09
C ASP A 385 -1.31 15.94 -5.55
N GLU A 386 -0.97 15.00 -4.69
CA GLU A 386 -1.10 13.59 -4.98
C GLU A 386 -2.57 13.14 -5.13
N ALA A 387 -3.46 13.68 -4.30
CA ALA A 387 -4.90 13.44 -4.43
C ALA A 387 -5.46 14.01 -5.75
N ALA A 388 -4.96 15.15 -6.21
CA ALA A 388 -5.35 15.74 -7.49
C ALA A 388 -4.89 14.86 -8.67
N ILE A 389 -3.67 14.31 -8.61
CA ILE A 389 -3.18 13.35 -9.60
C ILE A 389 -4.10 12.13 -9.66
N GLY A 390 -4.45 11.54 -8.52
CA GLY A 390 -5.36 10.40 -8.44
C GLY A 390 -6.76 10.69 -8.97
N MET A 391 -7.31 11.83 -8.55
CA MET A 391 -8.65 12.25 -8.93
C MET A 391 -8.79 12.48 -10.44
N VAL A 392 -7.84 13.18 -11.05
CA VAL A 392 -7.89 13.53 -12.48
C VAL A 392 -7.62 12.32 -13.37
N ASN A 393 -6.69 11.45 -12.96
CA ASN A 393 -6.32 10.24 -13.72
C ASN A 393 -7.22 9.02 -13.43
N CYS A 394 -8.27 9.16 -12.62
CA CYS A 394 -9.17 8.05 -12.25
C CYS A 394 -8.41 6.84 -11.69
N LYS A 395 -7.38 7.07 -10.90
CA LYS A 395 -6.54 6.02 -10.31
C LYS A 395 -6.44 6.19 -8.79
N THR A 396 -6.10 5.12 -8.08
CA THR A 396 -5.71 5.21 -6.68
C THR A 396 -4.40 5.98 -6.56
N THR A 397 -4.36 6.93 -5.63
CA THR A 397 -3.13 7.50 -5.13
C THR A 397 -3.09 7.42 -3.61
N ALA A 398 -1.89 7.29 -3.07
CA ALA A 398 -1.62 7.20 -1.65
C ALA A 398 -0.48 8.15 -1.29
N VAL A 399 -0.49 8.66 -0.07
CA VAL A 399 0.63 9.41 0.51
C VAL A 399 1.01 8.76 1.83
N ARG A 400 2.25 8.25 1.89
CA ARG A 400 2.91 7.75 3.08
C ARG A 400 4.26 8.44 3.20
N VAL A 401 4.25 9.64 3.82
CA VAL A 401 5.43 10.44 4.09
C VAL A 401 5.76 10.41 5.57
N ILE A 402 7.05 10.38 5.90
CA ILE A 402 7.54 10.17 7.26
C ILE A 402 8.42 11.36 7.65
N PRO A 403 7.87 12.32 8.42
CA PRO A 403 8.66 13.42 8.98
C PRO A 403 9.71 12.89 9.96
N ALA A 404 11.00 13.02 9.61
CA ALA A 404 12.15 12.52 10.38
C ALA A 404 12.50 13.50 11.50
N ILE A 405 11.84 13.38 12.64
CA ILE A 405 12.01 14.32 13.77
C ILE A 405 13.46 14.29 14.28
N GLY A 406 14.10 15.46 14.28
CA GLY A 406 15.48 15.64 14.74
C GLY A 406 16.57 15.22 13.74
N LYS A 407 16.22 14.86 12.51
CA LYS A 407 17.14 14.50 11.44
C LYS A 407 17.28 15.61 10.39
N ASN A 408 18.42 15.64 9.71
CA ASN A 408 18.74 16.58 8.63
C ASN A 408 18.56 15.91 7.27
N ILE A 409 18.50 16.72 6.20
CA ILE A 409 18.49 16.24 4.84
C ILE A 409 19.74 15.37 4.58
N GLY A 410 19.53 14.17 4.06
CA GLY A 410 20.59 13.17 3.81
C GLY A 410 20.86 12.22 4.98
N ASP A 411 20.37 12.50 6.20
CA ASP A 411 20.35 11.48 7.26
C ASP A 411 19.41 10.34 6.89
N GLU A 412 19.48 9.22 7.61
CA GLU A 412 18.65 8.05 7.35
C GLU A 412 17.75 7.71 8.53
N LEU A 413 16.58 7.16 8.22
CA LEU A 413 15.73 6.41 9.13
C LEU A 413 15.74 4.93 8.76
N GLU A 414 15.78 4.07 9.77
CA GLU A 414 15.72 2.62 9.64
C GLU A 414 14.41 2.07 10.19
N PHE A 415 13.60 1.48 9.30
CA PHE A 415 12.33 0.86 9.69
C PHE A 415 12.45 -0.65 9.88
N GLY A 416 13.52 -1.25 9.34
CA GLY A 416 13.78 -2.67 9.39
C GLY A 416 12.87 -3.52 8.50
N GLY A 417 13.22 -4.81 8.37
CA GLY A 417 12.44 -5.79 7.62
C GLY A 417 12.13 -5.36 6.18
N LEU A 418 10.90 -5.50 5.77
CA LEU A 418 10.44 -5.13 4.41
C LEU A 418 10.31 -3.61 4.22
N LEU A 419 10.18 -2.83 5.27
CA LEU A 419 10.03 -1.38 5.18
C LEU A 419 11.37 -0.67 4.90
N GLY A 420 12.48 -1.37 5.13
CA GLY A 420 13.83 -0.95 4.77
C GLY A 420 14.35 0.27 5.49
N SER A 421 15.07 1.12 4.77
CA SER A 421 15.61 2.39 5.25
C SER A 421 15.49 3.47 4.18
N GLY A 422 15.39 4.74 4.58
CA GLY A 422 15.26 5.83 3.61
C GLY A 422 16.04 7.08 4.00
N PRO A 423 16.67 7.76 3.00
CA PRO A 423 17.31 9.04 3.23
C PRO A 423 16.24 10.14 3.40
N VAL A 424 16.51 11.10 4.27
CA VAL A 424 15.69 12.32 4.40
C VAL A 424 15.79 13.14 3.12
N MET A 425 14.74 13.15 2.33
CA MET A 425 14.66 13.84 1.04
C MET A 425 14.26 15.30 1.24
N LYS A 426 14.82 16.18 0.39
CA LYS A 426 14.49 17.61 0.43
C LYS A 426 13.04 17.85 0.02
N VAL A 427 12.34 18.70 0.78
CA VAL A 427 10.99 19.22 0.48
C VAL A 427 11.10 20.69 0.10
N ASN A 428 10.25 21.16 -0.83
CA ASN A 428 10.13 22.56 -1.16
C ASN A 428 9.63 23.36 0.06
N THR A 429 10.34 24.42 0.41
CA THR A 429 10.07 25.22 1.62
C THR A 429 9.00 26.31 1.43
N LYS A 430 8.43 26.47 0.23
CA LYS A 430 7.37 27.44 -0.04
C LYS A 430 6.07 27.00 0.61
N SER A 431 5.52 27.86 1.45
CA SER A 431 4.36 27.50 2.27
C SER A 431 3.05 27.52 1.49
N PRO A 432 2.28 26.41 1.44
CA PRO A 432 0.92 26.37 0.91
C PRO A 432 -0.15 26.78 1.94
N ALA A 433 0.22 27.28 3.10
CA ALA A 433 -0.69 27.49 4.23
C ALA A 433 -1.95 28.28 3.86
N LYS A 434 -1.82 29.34 3.03
CA LYS A 434 -2.99 30.13 2.59
C LYS A 434 -3.97 29.28 1.75
N PHE A 435 -3.46 28.39 0.91
CA PHE A 435 -4.28 27.49 0.09
C PHE A 435 -4.95 26.42 0.98
N ILE A 436 -4.19 25.73 1.80
CA ILE A 436 -4.70 24.68 2.71
C ILE A 436 -5.73 25.24 3.70
N ASN A 437 -5.49 26.42 4.24
CA ASN A 437 -6.41 27.03 5.21
C ASN A 437 -7.71 27.57 4.59
N ARG A 438 -7.90 27.53 3.27
CA ARG A 438 -9.20 27.82 2.66
C ARG A 438 -10.23 26.75 2.98
N GLY A 439 -9.78 25.50 3.19
CA GLY A 439 -10.67 24.38 3.48
C GLY A 439 -11.67 24.08 2.35
N GLY A 440 -12.78 23.45 2.71
CA GLY A 440 -13.85 23.12 1.78
C GLY A 440 -13.51 21.94 0.87
N LYS A 441 -13.84 22.02 -0.41
CA LYS A 441 -13.70 20.89 -1.34
C LYS A 441 -13.17 21.34 -2.70
N ILE A 442 -12.20 20.59 -3.26
CA ILE A 442 -11.91 20.65 -4.70
C ILE A 442 -13.00 19.80 -5.41
N PRO A 443 -13.77 20.39 -6.32
CA PRO A 443 -14.83 19.67 -7.02
C PRO A 443 -14.31 18.51 -7.86
N ALA A 444 -15.17 17.51 -8.10
CA ALA A 444 -14.85 16.44 -9.04
C ALA A 444 -14.52 16.99 -10.44
N PRO A 445 -13.56 16.39 -11.15
CA PRO A 445 -13.09 16.90 -12.44
C PRO A 445 -14.14 16.71 -13.53
N LEU A 446 -14.08 17.54 -14.56
CA LEU A 446 -14.88 17.40 -15.75
C LEU A 446 -14.34 16.23 -16.61
N HIS A 447 -15.16 15.21 -16.83
CA HIS A 447 -14.74 14.03 -17.59
C HIS A 447 -14.99 14.10 -19.10
N SER A 448 -15.86 15.04 -19.53
CA SER A 448 -16.25 15.17 -20.95
C SER A 448 -15.23 15.88 -21.83
N LEU A 449 -14.33 16.66 -21.23
CA LEU A 449 -13.25 17.35 -21.93
C LEU A 449 -11.92 16.83 -21.40
N LYS A 450 -11.32 15.89 -22.12
CA LYS A 450 -9.95 15.41 -21.87
C LYS A 450 -9.05 16.01 -22.94
N ASN A 451 -8.11 16.80 -22.50
CA ASN A 451 -7.08 17.34 -23.39
C ASN A 451 -6.05 16.26 -23.71
#